data_fa9d3a65cb4038fc3cd51028dd1bd94c
#
_entry.id   fa9d3a65cb4038fc3cd51028dd1bd94c
#
_cell.length_a   1.000
_cell.length_b   1.000
_cell.length_c   1.000
_cell.angle_alpha   90.00
_cell.angle_beta   90.00
_cell.angle_gamma   90.00
#
_symmetry.space_group_name_H-M   'P 1'
#
loop_
_entity.id
_entity.type
_entity.pdbx_description
1 polymer ?
#
loop_
_entity_poly.entity_id
_entity_poly.type
_entity_poly.pdbx_seq_one_letter_code
_entity_poly.pdbx_strand_id
1 'polypeptide(L)'
;MPSVFSVEEVRAIALDGYGTVINFTEPDFIAAMAEVCEQQALDADAADLWRRFLRAAYLLRAENHHEPVYRRYDEAWAIQFERVFKRLRLPGDAWAAALHLKQRLAEAPLFDDARPAIEALRPHYRLALLSNADDDFLLACLERNRLEFEMVVTSEQAHAIKPSPEIFLHLARRLSLRPHEVLYAGDNPVPDVLGPARAGMKVAWVNRAGFRRPRRVPPPDLRVRSLTELVSLLVPPHV
;
A
#
# COMPACT_ATOMS: atom_id res chain seq x y z
N MET A 1 -27.24 -10.80 -10.16
CA MET A 1 -26.17 -11.74 -10.59
C MET A 1 -24.85 -11.00 -10.41
N PRO A 2 -23.78 -11.59 -9.84
CA PRO A 2 -22.48 -10.95 -9.87
C PRO A 2 -22.07 -10.77 -11.34
N SER A 3 -21.68 -9.53 -11.71
CA SER A 3 -21.18 -9.27 -13.07
C SER A 3 -19.93 -10.12 -13.30
N VAL A 4 -19.91 -10.88 -14.37
CA VAL A 4 -18.71 -11.59 -14.81
C VAL A 4 -17.63 -10.53 -15.08
N PHE A 5 -16.44 -10.69 -14.50
CA PHE A 5 -15.31 -9.80 -14.79
C PHE A 5 -15.03 -9.83 -16.30
N SER A 6 -15.07 -8.66 -16.94
CA SER A 6 -14.67 -8.48 -18.33
C SER A 6 -13.43 -7.60 -18.39
N VAL A 7 -12.37 -8.14 -18.99
CA VAL A 7 -11.12 -7.40 -19.27
C VAL A 7 -11.37 -6.25 -20.24
N GLU A 8 -12.31 -6.40 -21.16
CA GLU A 8 -12.64 -5.41 -22.20
C GLU A 8 -13.15 -4.07 -21.64
N GLU A 9 -13.72 -4.09 -20.44
CA GLU A 9 -14.18 -2.88 -19.76
C GLU A 9 -13.04 -2.09 -19.07
N VAL A 10 -11.88 -2.74 -18.83
CA VAL A 10 -10.76 -2.14 -18.11
C VAL A 10 -9.98 -1.20 -19.04
N ARG A 11 -9.88 0.06 -18.64
CA ARG A 11 -9.13 1.12 -19.34
C ARG A 11 -7.83 1.50 -18.64
N ALA A 12 -7.79 1.36 -17.32
CA ALA A 12 -6.62 1.63 -16.51
C ALA A 12 -6.39 0.55 -15.47
N ILE A 13 -5.12 0.31 -15.15
CA ILE A 13 -4.70 -0.53 -14.03
C ILE A 13 -4.04 0.38 -13.01
N ALA A 14 -4.57 0.37 -11.79
CA ALA A 14 -3.99 1.06 -10.65
C ALA A 14 -3.34 0.04 -9.72
N LEU A 15 -2.05 0.20 -9.46
CA LEU A 15 -1.28 -0.68 -8.58
C LEU A 15 -1.10 -0.03 -7.21
N ASP A 16 -1.17 -0.82 -6.15
CA ASP A 16 -0.67 -0.40 -4.85
C ASP A 16 0.86 -0.30 -4.86
N GLY A 17 1.42 0.50 -3.94
CA GLY A 17 2.87 0.71 -3.81
C GLY A 17 3.54 -0.41 -3.00
N TYR A 18 3.61 -0.21 -1.69
CA TYR A 18 4.36 -1.06 -0.75
C TYR A 18 3.65 -2.40 -0.49
N GLY A 19 4.36 -3.51 -0.72
CA GLY A 19 3.82 -4.87 -0.64
C GLY A 19 3.35 -5.42 -2.00
N THR A 20 3.12 -4.54 -2.98
CA THR A 20 2.66 -4.92 -4.33
C THR A 20 3.73 -4.68 -5.40
N VAL A 21 4.13 -3.43 -5.60
CA VAL A 21 5.18 -2.99 -6.55
C VAL A 21 6.52 -2.83 -5.85
N ILE A 22 6.51 -2.17 -4.70
CA ILE A 22 7.68 -1.89 -3.87
C ILE A 22 7.82 -2.98 -2.82
N ASN A 23 8.99 -3.62 -2.79
CA ASN A 23 9.30 -4.70 -1.88
C ASN A 23 9.71 -4.16 -0.50
N PHE A 24 8.71 -3.88 0.32
CA PHE A 24 8.89 -3.54 1.73
C PHE A 24 7.81 -4.27 2.53
N THR A 25 8.23 -5.26 3.27
CA THR A 25 7.36 -6.24 3.92
C THR A 25 7.60 -6.29 5.43
N GLU A 26 6.92 -7.15 6.16
CA GLU A 26 7.07 -7.23 7.62
C GLU A 26 8.52 -7.44 8.09
N PRO A 27 9.37 -8.30 7.46
CA PRO A 27 10.78 -8.39 7.81
C PRO A 27 11.54 -7.07 7.67
N ASP A 28 11.22 -6.26 6.66
CA ASP A 28 11.87 -4.97 6.44
C ASP A 28 11.46 -3.93 7.50
N PHE A 29 10.18 -3.96 7.91
CA PHE A 29 9.73 -3.16 9.06
C PHE A 29 10.42 -3.55 10.35
N ILE A 30 10.59 -4.86 10.61
CA ILE A 30 11.32 -5.35 11.80
C ILE A 30 12.80 -4.93 11.74
N ALA A 31 13.42 -5.00 10.56
CA ALA A 31 14.80 -4.52 10.37
C ALA A 31 14.91 -3.01 10.64
N ALA A 32 13.98 -2.20 10.14
CA ALA A 32 13.95 -0.77 10.45
C ALA A 32 13.75 -0.49 11.94
N MET A 33 12.97 -1.31 12.67
CA MET A 33 12.86 -1.18 14.13
C MET A 33 14.17 -1.54 14.84
N ALA A 34 14.92 -2.53 14.35
CA ALA A 34 16.25 -2.87 14.89
C ALA A 34 17.24 -1.71 14.70
N GLU A 35 17.24 -1.08 13.53
CA GLU A 35 18.05 0.11 13.25
C GLU A 35 17.68 1.28 14.15
N VAL A 36 16.39 1.52 14.42
CA VAL A 36 15.95 2.53 15.40
C VAL A 36 16.47 2.22 16.80
N CYS A 37 16.39 0.96 17.23
CA CYS A 37 16.91 0.56 18.53
C CYS A 37 18.44 0.78 18.63
N GLU A 38 19.19 0.42 17.60
CA GLU A 38 20.64 0.61 17.55
C GLU A 38 21.03 2.10 17.57
N GLN A 39 20.44 2.90 16.66
CA GLN A 39 20.73 4.34 16.54
C GLN A 39 20.44 5.14 17.80
N GLN A 40 19.43 4.74 18.55
CA GLN A 40 18.99 5.42 19.77
C GLN A 40 19.40 4.71 21.05
N ALA A 41 20.21 3.65 20.97
CA ALA A 41 20.65 2.83 22.10
C ALA A 41 19.49 2.35 22.98
N LEU A 42 18.39 1.87 22.35
CA LEU A 42 17.22 1.38 23.06
C LEU A 42 17.36 -0.12 23.36
N ASP A 43 17.15 -0.50 24.61
CA ASP A 43 17.09 -1.90 25.03
C ASP A 43 15.69 -2.48 24.76
N ALA A 44 15.45 -2.86 23.51
CA ALA A 44 14.17 -3.43 23.08
C ALA A 44 14.34 -4.46 21.94
N ASP A 45 13.51 -5.49 21.96
CA ASP A 45 13.41 -6.44 20.85
C ASP A 45 12.65 -5.81 19.67
N ALA A 46 13.25 -5.80 18.50
CA ALA A 46 12.71 -5.14 17.30
C ALA A 46 11.36 -5.73 16.86
N ALA A 47 11.17 -7.05 16.97
CA ALA A 47 9.93 -7.70 16.59
C ALA A 47 8.80 -7.38 17.59
N ASP A 48 9.13 -7.27 18.90
CA ASP A 48 8.18 -6.81 19.90
C ASP A 48 7.82 -5.33 19.70
N LEU A 49 8.81 -4.49 19.39
CA LEU A 49 8.60 -3.08 19.06
C LEU A 49 7.66 -2.93 17.87
N TRP A 50 7.87 -3.69 16.80
CA TRP A 50 6.99 -3.72 15.63
C TRP A 50 5.56 -4.14 15.98
N ARG A 51 5.38 -5.24 16.72
CA ARG A 51 4.03 -5.70 17.14
C ARG A 51 3.28 -4.64 17.93
N ARG A 52 3.99 -3.94 18.85
CA ARG A 52 3.41 -2.86 19.65
C ARG A 52 3.10 -1.63 18.82
N PHE A 53 3.94 -1.32 17.84
CA PHE A 53 3.72 -0.24 16.90
C PHE A 53 2.44 -0.47 16.07
N LEU A 54 2.24 -1.66 15.54
CA LEU A 54 1.00 -2.05 14.85
C LEU A 54 -0.22 -1.95 15.77
N ARG A 55 -0.08 -2.36 17.04
CA ARG A 55 -1.15 -2.23 18.01
C ARG A 55 -1.47 -0.75 18.31
N ALA A 56 -0.47 0.10 18.40
CA ALA A 56 -0.66 1.55 18.58
C ALA A 56 -1.41 2.15 17.38
N ALA A 57 -1.09 1.74 16.15
CA ALA A 57 -1.81 2.12 14.94
C ALA A 57 -3.29 1.71 14.98
N TYR A 58 -3.58 0.49 15.44
CA TYR A 58 -4.95 0.00 15.60
C TYR A 58 -5.73 0.84 16.63
N LEU A 59 -5.12 1.13 17.77
CA LEU A 59 -5.74 1.93 18.83
C LEU A 59 -5.99 3.37 18.38
N LEU A 60 -5.05 3.97 17.65
CA LEU A 60 -5.22 5.32 17.09
C LEU A 60 -6.43 5.40 16.14
N ARG A 61 -6.66 4.35 15.34
CA ARG A 61 -7.87 4.25 14.50
C ARG A 61 -9.14 4.05 15.33
N ALA A 62 -9.06 3.26 16.40
CA ALA A 62 -10.20 3.02 17.28
C ALA A 62 -10.70 4.29 17.97
N GLU A 63 -9.80 5.23 18.32
CA GLU A 63 -10.13 6.55 18.87
C GLU A 63 -10.97 7.39 17.89
N ASN A 64 -10.88 7.13 16.60
CA ASN A 64 -11.67 7.78 15.56
C ASN A 64 -12.87 6.90 15.10
N HIS A 65 -13.46 6.12 16.00
CA HIS A 65 -14.59 5.22 15.70
C HIS A 65 -14.31 4.23 14.57
N HIS A 66 -13.05 3.81 14.40
CA HIS A 66 -12.54 2.98 13.31
C HIS A 66 -12.66 3.59 11.91
N GLU A 67 -13.05 4.85 11.79
CA GLU A 67 -13.00 5.56 10.53
C GLU A 67 -11.56 5.95 10.19
N PRO A 68 -11.12 5.74 8.93
CA PRO A 68 -9.79 6.11 8.51
C PRO A 68 -9.72 7.64 8.35
N VAL A 69 -9.17 8.31 9.37
CA VAL A 69 -8.88 9.75 9.28
C VAL A 69 -7.49 9.92 8.68
N TYR A 70 -7.39 10.71 7.61
CA TYR A 70 -6.10 11.06 7.04
C TYR A 70 -5.26 11.85 8.05
N ARG A 71 -4.00 11.47 8.13
CA ARG A 71 -2.94 12.15 8.86
C ARG A 71 -1.63 11.86 8.14
N ARG A 72 -0.71 12.81 8.11
CA ARG A 72 0.63 12.54 7.55
C ARG A 72 1.30 11.37 8.28
N TYR A 73 2.06 10.59 7.54
CA TYR A 73 2.69 9.40 8.09
C TYR A 73 3.77 9.71 9.13
N ASP A 74 4.55 10.81 8.94
CA ASP A 74 5.51 11.25 9.95
C ASP A 74 4.83 11.56 11.29
N GLU A 75 3.72 12.29 11.29
CA GLU A 75 2.94 12.60 12.48
C GLU A 75 2.31 11.34 13.10
N ALA A 76 1.66 10.51 12.27
CA ALA A 76 1.00 9.30 12.73
C ALA A 76 2.00 8.32 13.36
N TRP A 77 3.15 8.14 12.74
CA TRP A 77 4.19 7.24 13.23
C TRP A 77 4.90 7.80 14.45
N ALA A 78 5.15 9.10 14.52
CA ALA A 78 5.69 9.73 15.74
C ALA A 78 4.75 9.50 16.93
N ILE A 79 3.43 9.69 16.77
CA ILE A 79 2.45 9.39 17.82
C ILE A 79 2.49 7.90 18.22
N GLN A 80 2.64 6.99 17.26
CA GLN A 80 2.71 5.56 17.52
C GLN A 80 3.99 5.21 18.29
N PHE A 81 5.15 5.72 17.87
CA PHE A 81 6.42 5.53 18.57
C PHE A 81 6.38 6.12 19.99
N GLU A 82 5.86 7.32 20.16
CA GLU A 82 5.72 7.97 21.48
C GLU A 82 4.91 7.08 22.44
N ARG A 83 3.78 6.55 21.99
CA ARG A 83 2.95 5.64 22.80
C ARG A 83 3.69 4.35 23.17
N VAL A 84 4.44 3.79 22.23
CA VAL A 84 5.22 2.56 22.47
C VAL A 84 6.39 2.82 23.39
N PHE A 85 7.17 3.86 23.14
CA PHE A 85 8.33 4.23 23.98
C PHE A 85 7.90 4.54 25.41
N LYS A 86 6.83 5.33 25.59
CA LYS A 86 6.26 5.60 26.91
C LYS A 86 5.83 4.32 27.64
N ARG A 87 5.15 3.40 26.94
CA ARG A 87 4.68 2.12 27.53
C ARG A 87 5.82 1.21 27.94
N LEU A 88 6.91 1.18 27.17
CA LEU A 88 8.11 0.39 27.41
C LEU A 88 9.13 1.12 28.30
N ARG A 89 8.89 2.37 28.64
CA ARG A 89 9.81 3.26 29.39
C ARG A 89 11.16 3.42 28.67
N LEU A 90 11.13 3.48 27.34
CA LEU A 90 12.31 3.68 26.50
C LEU A 90 12.57 5.21 26.35
N PRO A 91 13.84 5.65 26.43
CA PRO A 91 14.21 7.06 26.28
C PRO A 91 14.40 7.45 24.81
N GLY A 92 13.54 6.94 23.91
CA GLY A 92 13.67 7.15 22.47
C GLY A 92 13.04 8.45 21.99
N ASP A 93 13.60 9.00 20.91
CA ASP A 93 13.03 10.08 20.11
C ASP A 93 12.05 9.50 19.08
N ALA A 94 10.76 9.70 19.32
CA ALA A 94 9.69 9.17 18.50
C ALA A 94 9.66 9.81 17.09
N TRP A 95 10.03 11.09 16.97
CA TRP A 95 10.06 11.79 15.70
C TRP A 95 11.23 11.30 14.85
N ALA A 96 12.42 11.18 15.42
CA ALA A 96 13.57 10.61 14.73
C ALA A 96 13.30 9.18 14.25
N ALA A 97 12.62 8.35 15.07
CA ALA A 97 12.22 7.00 14.68
C ALA A 97 11.23 7.00 13.49
N ALA A 98 10.27 7.92 13.47
CA ALA A 98 9.32 8.06 12.36
C ALA A 98 10.03 8.49 11.06
N LEU A 99 10.95 9.44 11.14
CA LEU A 99 11.74 9.89 9.99
C LEU A 99 12.65 8.78 9.46
N HIS A 100 13.27 7.98 10.35
CA HIS A 100 14.06 6.82 9.92
C HIS A 100 13.22 5.81 9.15
N LEU A 101 12.01 5.49 9.62
CA LEU A 101 11.10 4.58 8.93
C LEU A 101 10.70 5.13 7.54
N LYS A 102 10.44 6.43 7.40
CA LYS A 102 10.18 7.07 6.11
C LYS A 102 11.38 6.92 5.16
N GLN A 103 12.59 7.15 5.67
CA GLN A 103 13.82 6.98 4.87
C GLN A 103 13.95 5.56 4.36
N ARG A 104 13.74 4.55 5.21
CA ARG A 104 13.80 3.14 4.81
C ARG A 104 12.79 2.80 3.71
N LEU A 105 11.58 3.37 3.76
CA LEU A 105 10.58 3.21 2.71
C LEU A 105 10.99 3.92 1.40
N ALA A 106 11.59 5.12 1.48
CA ALA A 106 12.10 5.82 0.30
C ALA A 106 13.26 5.06 -0.40
N GLU A 107 13.98 4.22 0.34
CA GLU A 107 15.10 3.42 -0.17
C GLU A 107 14.72 2.01 -0.62
N ALA A 108 13.45 1.62 -0.46
CA ALA A 108 13.00 0.26 -0.73
C ALA A 108 13.15 -0.14 -2.21
N PRO A 109 13.57 -1.39 -2.50
CA PRO A 109 13.65 -1.91 -3.86
C PRO A 109 12.26 -2.27 -4.39
N LEU A 110 12.17 -2.58 -5.67
CA LEU A 110 10.99 -3.19 -6.27
C LEU A 110 10.98 -4.71 -6.04
N PHE A 111 9.78 -5.32 -6.12
CA PHE A 111 9.71 -6.75 -6.37
C PHE A 111 10.27 -7.06 -7.76
N ASP A 112 10.91 -8.23 -7.93
CA ASP A 112 11.55 -8.64 -9.19
C ASP A 112 10.58 -8.69 -10.37
N ASP A 113 9.32 -9.02 -10.10
CA ASP A 113 8.26 -9.09 -11.11
C ASP A 113 7.59 -7.73 -11.42
N ALA A 114 7.88 -6.69 -10.64
CA ALA A 114 7.17 -5.41 -10.77
C ALA A 114 7.50 -4.67 -12.07
N ARG A 115 8.80 -4.45 -12.35
CA ARG A 115 9.22 -3.74 -13.57
C ARG A 115 8.80 -4.50 -14.84
N PRO A 116 9.07 -5.80 -15.01
CA PRO A 116 8.61 -6.54 -16.19
C PRO A 116 7.09 -6.50 -16.38
N ALA A 117 6.33 -6.59 -15.28
CA ALA A 117 4.88 -6.53 -15.36
C ALA A 117 4.37 -5.15 -15.80
N ILE A 118 4.92 -4.07 -15.26
CA ILE A 118 4.56 -2.70 -15.63
C ILE A 118 4.88 -2.44 -17.09
N GLU A 119 6.05 -2.87 -17.58
CA GLU A 119 6.46 -2.73 -18.97
C GLU A 119 5.52 -3.51 -19.92
N ALA A 120 5.11 -4.72 -19.53
CA ALA A 120 4.19 -5.55 -20.32
C ALA A 120 2.76 -4.98 -20.35
N LEU A 121 2.30 -4.35 -19.26
CA LEU A 121 0.96 -3.77 -19.19
C LEU A 121 0.84 -2.41 -19.90
N ARG A 122 1.92 -1.63 -19.94
CA ARG A 122 1.96 -0.25 -20.48
C ARG A 122 1.44 -0.09 -21.91
N PRO A 123 1.68 -1.02 -22.86
CA PRO A 123 1.13 -0.90 -24.21
C PRO A 123 -0.39 -1.08 -24.29
N HIS A 124 -1.01 -1.69 -23.28
CA HIS A 124 -2.41 -2.10 -23.31
C HIS A 124 -3.30 -1.26 -22.39
N TYR A 125 -2.73 -0.67 -21.31
CA TYR A 125 -3.49 0.02 -20.26
C TYR A 125 -2.80 1.29 -19.83
N ARG A 126 -3.60 2.27 -19.42
CA ARG A 126 -3.11 3.40 -18.63
C ARG A 126 -2.70 2.90 -17.26
N LEU A 127 -1.50 3.26 -16.78
CA LEU A 127 -0.97 2.76 -15.52
C LEU A 127 -0.94 3.85 -14.47
N ALA A 128 -1.53 3.58 -13.33
CA ALA A 128 -1.51 4.44 -12.15
C ALA A 128 -0.93 3.71 -10.94
N LEU A 129 -0.40 4.49 -10.00
CA LEU A 129 -0.05 4.00 -8.66
C LEU A 129 -0.93 4.73 -7.64
N LEU A 130 -1.48 3.99 -6.67
CA LEU A 130 -2.20 4.57 -5.54
C LEU A 130 -1.76 3.91 -4.24
N SER A 131 -1.19 4.70 -3.36
CA SER A 131 -0.60 4.19 -2.12
C SER A 131 -1.04 4.99 -0.90
N ASN A 132 -1.18 4.30 0.24
CA ASN A 132 -1.21 4.94 1.55
C ASN A 132 0.21 5.37 1.91
N ALA A 133 0.57 6.58 1.52
CA ALA A 133 1.91 7.15 1.67
C ALA A 133 1.85 8.68 1.68
N ASP A 134 2.88 9.33 2.20
CA ASP A 134 3.14 10.74 1.92
C ASP A 134 3.97 10.86 0.64
N ASP A 135 3.88 12.01 -0.02
CA ASP A 135 4.53 12.25 -1.31
C ASP A 135 6.04 12.13 -1.21
N ASP A 136 6.63 12.66 -0.14
CA ASP A 136 8.06 12.77 0.01
C ASP A 136 8.80 11.41 -0.05
N PHE A 137 8.32 10.39 0.65
CA PHE A 137 9.00 9.09 0.63
C PHE A 137 8.56 8.20 -0.54
N LEU A 138 7.31 8.29 -1.00
CA LEU A 138 6.87 7.48 -2.13
C LEU A 138 7.49 7.96 -3.44
N LEU A 139 7.47 9.27 -3.72
CA LEU A 139 8.04 9.81 -4.95
C LEU A 139 9.56 9.62 -4.99
N ALA A 140 10.27 9.79 -3.86
CA ALA A 140 11.70 9.48 -3.76
C ALA A 140 11.98 7.98 -4.05
N CYS A 141 11.13 7.06 -3.56
CA CYS A 141 11.26 5.64 -3.84
C CYS A 141 11.07 5.34 -5.34
N LEU A 142 10.07 5.95 -5.98
CA LEU A 142 9.82 5.78 -7.42
C LEU A 142 10.98 6.34 -8.26
N GLU A 143 11.48 7.52 -7.94
CA GLU A 143 12.62 8.16 -8.61
C GLU A 143 13.88 7.29 -8.50
N ARG A 144 14.23 6.84 -7.28
CA ARG A 144 15.36 5.95 -7.02
C ARG A 144 15.29 4.68 -7.85
N ASN A 145 14.10 4.11 -7.98
CA ASN A 145 13.86 2.92 -8.77
C ASN A 145 13.65 3.20 -10.25
N ARG A 146 13.69 4.46 -10.72
CA ARG A 146 13.41 4.86 -12.11
C ARG A 146 12.11 4.25 -12.61
N LEU A 147 11.05 4.39 -11.83
CA LEU A 147 9.74 3.85 -12.12
C LEU A 147 8.73 4.98 -12.30
N GLU A 148 8.10 5.02 -13.47
CA GLU A 148 7.15 6.06 -13.84
C GLU A 148 5.75 5.49 -14.06
N PHE A 149 4.75 6.26 -13.65
CA PHE A 149 3.33 6.01 -13.89
C PHE A 149 2.70 7.24 -14.55
N GLU A 150 1.64 7.04 -15.33
CA GLU A 150 0.86 8.14 -15.87
C GLU A 150 0.24 8.98 -14.75
N MET A 151 -0.15 8.34 -13.66
CA MET A 151 -0.76 8.97 -12.50
C MET A 151 -0.25 8.33 -11.21
N VAL A 152 0.19 9.15 -10.28
CA VAL A 152 0.48 8.74 -8.89
C VAL A 152 -0.49 9.46 -7.98
N VAL A 153 -1.15 8.74 -7.09
CA VAL A 153 -2.02 9.27 -6.03
C VAL A 153 -1.55 8.74 -4.70
N THR A 154 -1.29 9.63 -3.77
CA THR A 154 -0.95 9.33 -2.38
C THR A 154 -2.13 9.64 -1.47
N SER A 155 -2.11 9.09 -0.26
CA SER A 155 -3.05 9.50 0.79
C SER A 155 -2.91 10.98 1.16
N GLU A 156 -1.72 11.56 1.01
CA GLU A 156 -1.47 12.99 1.23
C GLU A 156 -2.21 13.84 0.19
N GLN A 157 -2.07 13.53 -1.10
CA GLN A 157 -2.77 14.26 -2.19
C GLN A 157 -4.29 14.12 -2.10
N ALA A 158 -4.78 12.95 -1.73
CA ALA A 158 -6.21 12.68 -1.66
C ALA A 158 -6.86 13.17 -0.35
N HIS A 159 -6.08 13.52 0.67
CA HIS A 159 -6.53 13.73 2.06
C HIS A 159 -7.45 12.60 2.55
N ALA A 160 -7.19 11.38 2.10
CA ALA A 160 -7.94 10.17 2.42
C ALA A 160 -7.01 8.96 2.41
N ILE A 161 -7.30 7.95 3.25
CA ILE A 161 -6.50 6.72 3.32
C ILE A 161 -7.35 5.50 2.96
N LYS A 162 -6.76 4.50 2.33
CA LYS A 162 -7.38 3.19 2.12
C LYS A 162 -7.73 2.55 3.49
N PRO A 163 -8.88 1.92 3.68
CA PRO A 163 -9.86 1.50 2.69
C PRO A 163 -11.02 2.49 2.44
N SER A 164 -10.87 3.78 2.74
CA SER A 164 -11.89 4.77 2.41
C SER A 164 -12.14 4.80 0.89
N PRO A 165 -13.42 4.77 0.42
CA PRO A 165 -13.73 4.87 -1.00
C PRO A 165 -13.23 6.17 -1.64
N GLU A 166 -13.10 7.24 -0.87
CA GLU A 166 -12.74 8.58 -1.35
C GLU A 166 -11.41 8.61 -2.09
N ILE A 167 -10.39 7.88 -1.61
CA ILE A 167 -9.07 7.86 -2.27
C ILE A 167 -9.14 7.19 -3.64
N PHE A 168 -9.94 6.13 -3.79
CA PHE A 168 -10.15 5.43 -5.07
C PHE A 168 -10.98 6.27 -6.04
N LEU A 169 -12.03 6.93 -5.54
CA LEU A 169 -12.84 7.86 -6.33
C LEU A 169 -12.02 9.09 -6.75
N HIS A 170 -11.08 9.54 -5.90
CA HIS A 170 -10.13 10.60 -6.26
C HIS A 170 -9.26 10.15 -7.44
N LEU A 171 -8.69 8.95 -7.41
CA LEU A 171 -7.93 8.39 -8.52
C LEU A 171 -8.76 8.30 -9.81
N ALA A 172 -9.98 7.75 -9.74
CA ALA A 172 -10.85 7.61 -10.91
C ALA A 172 -11.16 8.96 -11.56
N ARG A 173 -11.46 9.99 -10.75
CA ARG A 173 -11.64 11.37 -11.25
C ARG A 173 -10.38 11.93 -11.92
N ARG A 174 -9.21 11.72 -11.31
CA ARG A 174 -7.92 12.16 -11.88
C ARG A 174 -7.63 11.50 -13.23
N LEU A 175 -8.01 10.24 -13.38
CA LEU A 175 -7.91 9.49 -14.65
C LEU A 175 -9.05 9.85 -15.64
N SER A 176 -10.08 10.61 -15.24
CA SER A 176 -11.28 10.86 -16.03
C SER A 176 -11.98 9.54 -16.46
N LEU A 177 -12.02 8.57 -15.55
CA LEU A 177 -12.64 7.26 -15.76
C LEU A 177 -13.74 7.01 -14.73
N ARG A 178 -14.68 6.14 -15.10
CA ARG A 178 -15.64 5.59 -14.14
C ARG A 178 -14.95 4.53 -13.30
N PRO A 179 -15.30 4.35 -12.02
CA PRO A 179 -14.63 3.38 -11.15
C PRO A 179 -14.52 1.98 -11.74
N HIS A 180 -15.58 1.46 -12.37
CA HIS A 180 -15.59 0.11 -12.96
C HIS A 180 -14.69 -0.04 -14.20
N GLU A 181 -14.17 1.05 -14.76
CA GLU A 181 -13.18 1.04 -15.85
C GLU A 181 -11.73 0.93 -15.33
N VAL A 182 -11.55 0.96 -13.99
CA VAL A 182 -10.26 0.81 -13.33
C VAL A 182 -10.18 -0.54 -12.64
N LEU A 183 -9.14 -1.31 -12.96
CA LEU A 183 -8.74 -2.49 -12.20
C LEU A 183 -7.71 -2.06 -11.16
N TYR A 184 -8.06 -2.19 -9.89
CA TYR A 184 -7.13 -1.93 -8.79
C TYR A 184 -6.48 -3.24 -8.34
N ALA A 185 -5.15 -3.26 -8.24
CA ALA A 185 -4.38 -4.42 -7.83
C ALA A 185 -3.51 -4.10 -6.60
N GLY A 186 -3.66 -4.88 -5.52
CA GLY A 186 -2.90 -4.70 -4.28
C GLY A 186 -2.86 -5.96 -3.43
N ASP A 187 -2.02 -5.97 -2.37
CA ASP A 187 -1.71 -7.17 -1.60
C ASP A 187 -2.54 -7.33 -0.33
N ASN A 188 -2.98 -6.24 0.28
CA ASN A 188 -3.63 -6.29 1.59
C ASN A 188 -5.17 -6.37 1.44
N PRO A 189 -5.82 -7.42 2.00
CA PRO A 189 -7.25 -7.63 1.76
C PRO A 189 -8.17 -6.49 2.21
N VAL A 190 -7.82 -5.73 3.26
CA VAL A 190 -8.70 -4.67 3.74
C VAL A 190 -8.52 -3.39 2.94
N PRO A 191 -7.34 -2.77 2.84
CA PRO A 191 -7.15 -1.58 2.04
C PRO A 191 -7.34 -1.81 0.54
N ASP A 192 -6.92 -2.99 -0.01
CA ASP A 192 -6.76 -3.17 -1.45
C ASP A 192 -7.79 -4.09 -2.10
N VAL A 193 -8.64 -4.74 -1.32
CA VAL A 193 -9.80 -5.48 -1.85
C VAL A 193 -11.10 -4.84 -1.41
N LEU A 194 -11.29 -4.62 -0.10
CA LEU A 194 -12.54 -4.03 0.41
C LEU A 194 -12.70 -2.57 -0.02
N GLY A 195 -11.61 -1.77 0.03
CA GLY A 195 -11.64 -0.36 -0.32
C GLY A 195 -12.08 -0.11 -1.77
N PRO A 196 -11.35 -0.63 -2.77
CA PRO A 196 -11.69 -0.41 -4.18
C PRO A 196 -13.04 -1.05 -4.56
N ALA A 197 -13.40 -2.21 -4.00
CA ALA A 197 -14.72 -2.81 -4.21
C ALA A 197 -15.86 -1.89 -3.74
N ARG A 198 -15.70 -1.20 -2.61
CA ARG A 198 -16.66 -0.20 -2.11
C ARG A 198 -16.73 1.04 -3.01
N ALA A 199 -15.65 1.39 -3.68
CA ALA A 199 -15.61 2.46 -4.66
C ALA A 199 -16.19 2.07 -6.03
N GLY A 200 -16.53 0.79 -6.23
CA GLY A 200 -17.07 0.26 -7.50
C GLY A 200 -16.01 -0.04 -8.55
N MET A 201 -14.75 -0.17 -8.16
CA MET A 201 -13.66 -0.61 -9.03
C MET A 201 -13.66 -2.13 -9.21
N LYS A 202 -13.04 -2.60 -10.30
CA LYS A 202 -12.61 -4.00 -10.42
C LYS A 202 -11.40 -4.24 -9.53
N VAL A 203 -11.26 -5.45 -9.00
CA VAL A 203 -10.25 -5.76 -7.99
C VAL A 203 -9.45 -7.00 -8.33
N ALA A 204 -8.12 -6.85 -8.35
CA ALA A 204 -7.17 -7.95 -8.38
C ALA A 204 -6.44 -8.04 -7.03
N TRP A 205 -6.58 -9.15 -6.34
CA TRP A 205 -5.83 -9.38 -5.10
C TRP A 205 -4.50 -10.08 -5.39
N VAL A 206 -3.39 -9.36 -5.23
CA VAL A 206 -2.01 -9.86 -5.39
C VAL A 206 -1.58 -10.56 -4.10
N ASN A 207 -1.98 -11.79 -3.92
CA ASN A 207 -1.81 -12.56 -2.69
C ASN A 207 -0.51 -13.38 -2.71
N ARG A 208 0.64 -12.71 -2.64
CA ARG A 208 1.98 -13.32 -2.67
C ARG A 208 2.18 -14.36 -1.57
N ALA A 209 1.72 -14.07 -0.36
CA ALA A 209 1.91 -14.91 0.82
C ALA A 209 0.86 -16.02 0.99
N GLY A 210 -0.16 -16.10 0.12
CA GLY A 210 -1.18 -17.14 0.18
C GLY A 210 -2.18 -16.99 1.36
N PHE A 211 -2.38 -15.78 1.86
CA PHE A 211 -3.31 -15.53 2.96
C PHE A 211 -4.75 -15.97 2.67
N ARG A 212 -5.48 -16.36 3.72
CA ARG A 212 -6.93 -16.57 3.63
C ARG A 212 -7.64 -15.22 3.62
N ARG A 213 -8.61 -15.07 2.71
CA ARG A 213 -9.44 -13.86 2.66
C ARG A 213 -10.28 -13.74 3.93
N PRO A 214 -10.24 -12.60 4.65
CA PRO A 214 -11.12 -12.36 5.79
C PRO A 214 -12.60 -12.40 5.37
N ARG A 215 -13.48 -12.96 6.23
CA ARG A 215 -14.92 -13.10 5.90
C ARG A 215 -15.61 -11.77 5.55
N ARG A 216 -15.16 -10.66 6.16
CA ARG A 216 -15.71 -9.31 5.93
C ARG A 216 -15.28 -8.66 4.61
N VAL A 217 -14.28 -9.22 3.93
CA VAL A 217 -13.78 -8.72 2.67
C VAL A 217 -14.48 -9.46 1.52
N PRO A 218 -15.07 -8.76 0.53
CA PRO A 218 -15.72 -9.42 -0.60
C PRO A 218 -14.73 -10.24 -1.43
N PRO A 219 -15.17 -11.19 -2.24
CA PRO A 219 -14.30 -11.84 -3.20
C PRO A 219 -13.77 -10.80 -4.20
N PRO A 220 -12.47 -10.83 -4.54
CA PRO A 220 -11.93 -10.02 -5.63
C PRO A 220 -12.39 -10.59 -6.98
N ASP A 221 -12.35 -9.78 -8.04
CA ASP A 221 -12.60 -10.22 -9.41
C ASP A 221 -11.48 -11.17 -9.90
N LEU A 222 -10.23 -10.85 -9.54
CA LEU A 222 -9.06 -11.69 -9.81
C LEU A 222 -8.28 -11.95 -8.52
N ARG A 223 -7.70 -13.15 -8.41
CA ARG A 223 -6.75 -13.49 -7.35
C ARG A 223 -5.50 -14.08 -7.98
N VAL A 224 -4.37 -13.42 -7.78
CA VAL A 224 -3.08 -13.80 -8.35
C VAL A 224 -2.02 -13.86 -7.24
N ARG A 225 -0.91 -14.55 -7.52
CA ARG A 225 0.21 -14.68 -6.59
C ARG A 225 1.38 -13.75 -6.94
N SER A 226 1.35 -13.12 -8.11
CA SER A 226 2.40 -12.22 -8.60
C SER A 226 1.84 -11.24 -9.62
N LEU A 227 2.59 -10.18 -9.91
CA LEU A 227 2.25 -9.29 -11.03
C LEU A 227 2.46 -9.98 -12.38
N THR A 228 3.39 -10.94 -12.49
CA THR A 228 3.55 -11.77 -13.69
C THR A 228 2.27 -12.56 -13.99
N GLU A 229 1.65 -13.17 -12.96
CA GLU A 229 0.38 -13.88 -13.14
C GLU A 229 -0.75 -12.91 -13.55
N LEU A 230 -0.77 -11.69 -12.99
CA LEU A 230 -1.73 -10.65 -13.40
C LEU A 230 -1.58 -10.30 -14.88
N VAL A 231 -0.34 -10.12 -15.36
CA VAL A 231 -0.06 -9.87 -16.80
C VAL A 231 -0.60 -10.98 -17.67
N SER A 232 -0.38 -12.25 -17.31
CA SER A 232 -0.83 -13.41 -18.10
C SER A 232 -2.35 -13.50 -18.24
N LEU A 233 -3.11 -12.88 -17.31
CA LEU A 233 -4.58 -12.83 -17.37
C LEU A 233 -5.12 -11.64 -18.16
N LEU A 234 -4.33 -10.57 -18.28
CA LEU A 234 -4.78 -9.29 -18.84
C LEU A 234 -4.23 -9.00 -20.24
N VAL A 235 -3.07 -9.56 -20.57
CA VAL A 235 -2.42 -9.35 -21.87
C VAL A 235 -2.55 -10.64 -22.69
N PRO A 236 -3.16 -10.59 -23.87
CA PRO A 236 -3.24 -11.76 -24.73
C PRO A 236 -1.83 -12.23 -25.12
N PRO A 237 -1.61 -13.55 -25.23
CA PRO A 237 -0.33 -14.05 -25.71
C PRO A 237 -0.04 -13.47 -27.11
N HIS A 238 1.18 -13.01 -27.31
CA HIS A 238 1.61 -12.60 -28.65
C HIS A 238 1.49 -13.80 -29.59
N VAL A 239 0.62 -13.68 -30.59
CA VAL A 239 0.46 -14.64 -31.67
C VAL A 239 1.61 -14.46 -32.67
#